data_110a390aa19f46f7fd58aa415185d0bb
#
_entry.id   110a390aa19f46f7fd58aa415185d0bb
#
_cell.length_a   1.000
_cell.length_b   1.000
_cell.length_c   1.000
_cell.angle_alpha   90.00
_cell.angle_beta   90.00
_cell.angle_gamma   90.00
#
_symmetry.space_group_name_H-M   'P 1'
#
loop_
_entity.id
_entity.type
_entity.pdbx_description
1 polymer ?
#
loop_
_entity_poly.entity_id
_entity_poly.type
_entity_poly.pdbx_seq_one_letter_code
_entity_poly.pdbx_strand_id
1 'polypeptide(L)'
;MCGKLDELAKKITEASKSMELANPDAGLSLINRVVNSIVEIVGVTVLSSIVVVVFVNAVGRYALNFSFPWAEEFVQMSMPWLAMTGVFLSVRRGAMIRIDYFFEKIPQRFQAAVAIFGYTMNIAILLGLAYVSLDFVMLFGGDVALYVEVPTGWSTSALVCGAAGAAMAYFAEFFVLWRNKQLSLKRGDAKT
;
A
#
# COMPACT_ATOMS: atom_id res chain seq x y z
N MET A 1 36.27 -13.01 18.36
CA MET A 1 35.53 -12.44 17.21
C MET A 1 34.24 -13.22 16.92
N CYS A 2 34.22 -14.52 17.07
CA CYS A 2 33.06 -15.42 16.84
C CYS A 2 31.86 -15.11 17.76
N GLY A 3 32.07 -14.91 19.07
CA GLY A 3 30.96 -14.67 20.02
C GLY A 3 30.17 -13.37 19.80
N LYS A 4 30.78 -12.36 19.18
CA LYS A 4 30.08 -11.11 18.83
C LYS A 4 29.14 -11.26 17.62
N LEU A 5 29.50 -12.14 16.71
CA LEU A 5 28.68 -12.48 15.54
C LEU A 5 27.47 -13.32 15.93
N ASP A 6 27.64 -14.26 16.87
CA ASP A 6 26.54 -15.08 17.40
C ASP A 6 25.53 -14.24 18.19
N GLU A 7 26.01 -13.27 18.97
CA GLU A 7 25.17 -12.36 19.72
C GLU A 7 24.38 -11.41 18.78
N LEU A 8 25.02 -10.91 17.72
CA LEU A 8 24.35 -10.12 16.68
C LEU A 8 23.31 -10.93 15.91
N ALA A 9 23.65 -12.15 15.53
CA ALA A 9 22.72 -13.06 14.86
C ALA A 9 21.49 -13.33 15.72
N LYS A 10 21.69 -13.56 17.03
CA LYS A 10 20.59 -13.77 17.98
C LYS A 10 19.70 -12.55 18.14
N LYS A 11 20.30 -11.35 18.26
CA LYS A 11 19.54 -10.08 18.31
C LYS A 11 18.76 -9.79 17.02
N ILE A 12 19.34 -10.09 15.86
CA ILE A 12 18.65 -9.95 14.58
C ILE A 12 17.48 -10.94 14.50
N THR A 13 17.69 -12.19 14.92
CA THR A 13 16.64 -13.21 14.92
C THR A 13 15.50 -12.87 15.90
N GLU A 14 15.81 -12.36 17.08
CA GLU A 14 14.82 -11.92 18.07
C GLU A 14 14.05 -10.68 17.59
N ALA A 15 14.75 -9.71 16.99
CA ALA A 15 14.12 -8.52 16.37
C ALA A 15 13.23 -8.90 15.18
N SER A 16 13.68 -9.81 14.32
CA SER A 16 12.88 -10.35 13.22
C SER A 16 11.63 -11.08 13.73
N LYS A 17 11.79 -11.91 14.75
CA LYS A 17 10.68 -12.65 15.36
C LYS A 17 9.68 -11.74 16.08
N SER A 18 10.14 -10.66 16.71
CA SER A 18 9.24 -9.67 17.33
C SER A 18 8.47 -8.87 16.30
N MET A 19 9.07 -8.57 15.15
CA MET A 19 8.38 -7.92 14.02
C MET A 19 7.37 -8.88 13.34
N GLU A 20 7.70 -10.15 13.21
CA GLU A 20 6.83 -11.16 12.61
C GLU A 20 5.63 -11.50 13.50
N LEU A 21 5.81 -11.47 14.84
CA LEU A 21 4.73 -11.71 15.81
C LEU A 21 3.86 -10.48 16.08
N ALA A 22 4.27 -9.29 15.67
CA ALA A 22 3.45 -8.09 15.75
C ALA A 22 2.34 -8.19 14.70
N ASN A 23 1.16 -8.67 15.11
CA ASN A 23 -0.02 -8.66 14.23
C ASN A 23 -0.40 -7.19 13.93
N PRO A 24 -0.17 -6.69 12.70
CA PRO A 24 -0.39 -5.30 12.37
C PRO A 24 -1.87 -4.90 12.48
N ASP A 25 -2.76 -5.88 12.52
CA ASP A 25 -4.21 -5.70 12.64
C ASP A 25 -4.73 -5.93 14.07
N ALA A 26 -3.83 -6.05 15.07
CA ALA A 26 -4.21 -6.22 16.47
C ALA A 26 -4.91 -4.94 16.98
N GLY A 27 -6.19 -5.08 17.36
CA GLY A 27 -7.01 -3.97 17.86
C GLY A 27 -7.95 -3.32 16.83
N LEU A 28 -7.90 -3.75 15.57
CA LEU A 28 -8.86 -3.30 14.57
C LEU A 28 -10.21 -4.02 14.69
N SER A 29 -11.29 -3.32 14.30
CA SER A 29 -12.62 -3.92 14.14
C SER A 29 -12.56 -5.13 13.20
N LEU A 30 -13.40 -6.15 13.45
CA LEU A 30 -13.46 -7.38 12.62
C LEU A 30 -13.59 -7.07 11.13
N ILE A 31 -14.43 -6.09 10.77
CA ILE A 31 -14.62 -5.67 9.37
C ILE A 31 -13.31 -5.16 8.77
N ASN A 32 -12.58 -4.33 9.50
CA ASN A 32 -11.30 -3.79 9.05
C ASN A 32 -10.25 -4.88 8.86
N ARG A 33 -10.20 -5.84 9.77
CA ARG A 33 -9.29 -6.98 9.70
C ARG A 33 -9.58 -7.88 8.49
N VAL A 34 -10.87 -8.15 8.22
CA VAL A 34 -11.27 -8.94 7.04
C VAL A 34 -10.90 -8.23 5.74
N VAL A 35 -11.17 -6.92 5.63
CA VAL A 35 -10.80 -6.14 4.44
C VAL A 35 -9.29 -6.14 4.22
N ASN A 36 -8.50 -5.91 5.26
CA ASN A 36 -7.03 -5.93 5.16
C ASN A 36 -6.53 -7.32 4.73
N SER A 37 -7.09 -8.39 5.30
CA SER A 37 -6.70 -9.77 4.97
C SER A 37 -7.03 -10.13 3.51
N ILE A 38 -8.19 -9.71 3.01
CA ILE A 38 -8.57 -9.94 1.61
C ILE A 38 -7.60 -9.23 0.67
N VAL A 39 -7.32 -7.96 0.92
CA VAL A 39 -6.40 -7.18 0.08
C VAL A 39 -4.98 -7.74 0.15
N GLU A 40 -4.53 -8.20 1.31
CA GLU A 40 -3.23 -8.85 1.49
C GLU A 40 -3.14 -10.16 0.69
N ILE A 41 -4.17 -11.02 0.76
CA ILE A 41 -4.23 -12.26 -0.02
C ILE A 41 -4.17 -11.95 -1.51
N VAL A 42 -4.91 -10.96 -1.99
CA VAL A 42 -4.86 -10.52 -3.39
C VAL A 42 -3.45 -10.07 -3.76
N GLY A 43 -2.83 -9.21 -2.96
CA GLY A 43 -1.47 -8.72 -3.20
C GLY A 43 -0.43 -9.85 -3.24
N VAL A 44 -0.48 -10.77 -2.28
CA VAL A 44 0.42 -11.94 -2.22
C VAL A 44 0.20 -12.86 -3.42
N THR A 45 -1.05 -13.09 -3.82
CA THR A 45 -1.37 -13.94 -4.98
C THR A 45 -0.84 -13.32 -6.28
N VAL A 46 -1.05 -12.01 -6.48
CA VAL A 46 -0.54 -11.28 -7.65
C VAL A 46 0.99 -11.31 -7.68
N LEU A 47 1.65 -11.03 -6.55
CA LEU A 47 3.11 -11.08 -6.44
C LEU A 47 3.64 -12.48 -6.76
N SER A 48 3.07 -13.52 -6.16
CA SER A 48 3.47 -14.90 -6.39
C SER A 48 3.30 -15.30 -7.85
N SER A 49 2.20 -14.88 -8.49
CA SER A 49 1.97 -15.12 -9.92
C SER A 49 3.02 -14.45 -10.80
N ILE A 50 3.37 -13.19 -10.51
CA ILE A 50 4.44 -12.47 -11.21
C ILE A 50 5.77 -13.22 -11.09
N VAL A 51 6.14 -13.62 -9.87
CA VAL A 51 7.40 -14.32 -9.60
C VAL A 51 7.47 -15.65 -10.37
N VAL A 52 6.39 -16.44 -10.35
CA VAL A 52 6.32 -17.71 -11.07
C VAL A 52 6.43 -17.51 -12.57
N VAL A 53 5.69 -16.57 -13.14
CA VAL A 53 5.69 -16.28 -14.59
C VAL A 53 7.07 -15.79 -15.03
N VAL A 54 7.69 -14.87 -14.30
CA VAL A 54 9.04 -14.37 -14.61
C VAL A 54 10.07 -15.48 -14.50
N PHE A 55 9.98 -16.33 -13.47
CA PHE A 55 10.89 -17.45 -13.29
C PHE A 55 10.77 -18.46 -14.44
N VAL A 56 9.56 -18.87 -14.81
CA VAL A 56 9.31 -19.79 -15.92
C VAL A 56 9.81 -19.21 -17.25
N ASN A 57 9.55 -17.91 -17.49
CA ASN A 57 10.04 -17.23 -18.69
C ASN A 57 11.59 -17.18 -18.72
N ALA A 58 12.23 -16.92 -17.59
CA ALA A 58 13.68 -16.92 -17.48
C ALA A 58 14.27 -18.31 -17.76
N VAL A 59 13.72 -19.37 -17.15
CA VAL A 59 14.14 -20.76 -17.40
C VAL A 59 13.95 -21.14 -18.88
N GLY A 60 12.80 -20.81 -19.48
CA GLY A 60 12.51 -21.02 -20.88
C GLY A 60 13.55 -20.37 -21.80
N ARG A 61 13.89 -19.10 -21.48
CA ARG A 61 14.86 -18.34 -22.27
C ARG A 61 16.29 -18.89 -22.18
N TYR A 62 16.74 -19.22 -20.95
CA TYR A 62 18.15 -19.64 -20.75
C TYR A 62 18.38 -21.14 -20.94
N ALA A 63 17.41 -22.01 -20.62
CA ALA A 63 17.56 -23.44 -20.74
C ALA A 63 17.07 -23.99 -22.08
N LEU A 64 15.99 -23.40 -22.62
CA LEU A 64 15.32 -23.92 -23.83
C LEU A 64 15.50 -23.01 -25.05
N ASN A 65 16.17 -21.84 -24.91
CA ASN A 65 16.26 -20.81 -25.94
C ASN A 65 14.89 -20.37 -26.49
N PHE A 66 13.86 -20.45 -25.67
CA PHE A 66 12.49 -20.08 -26.00
C PHE A 66 11.96 -19.04 -25.02
N SER A 67 11.42 -17.95 -25.55
CA SER A 67 10.85 -16.84 -24.74
C SER A 67 9.34 -16.82 -24.91
N PHE A 68 8.63 -16.55 -23.80
CA PHE A 68 7.18 -16.39 -23.79
C PHE A 68 6.82 -14.89 -23.85
N PRO A 69 6.42 -14.35 -25.03
CA PRO A 69 6.12 -12.92 -25.16
C PRO A 69 4.96 -12.46 -24.27
N TRP A 70 3.96 -13.32 -24.04
CA TRP A 70 2.83 -13.02 -23.16
C TRP A 70 3.22 -12.81 -21.69
N ALA A 71 4.39 -13.32 -21.27
CA ALA A 71 4.84 -13.19 -19.88
C ALA A 71 5.13 -11.73 -19.50
N GLU A 72 5.70 -10.95 -20.41
CA GLU A 72 5.97 -9.53 -20.20
C GLU A 72 4.69 -8.73 -20.10
N GLU A 73 3.70 -8.98 -20.97
CA GLU A 73 2.38 -8.34 -20.89
C GLU A 73 1.65 -8.68 -19.59
N PHE A 74 1.67 -9.96 -19.19
CA PHE A 74 1.07 -10.40 -17.93
C PHE A 74 1.66 -9.64 -16.74
N VAL A 75 2.98 -9.50 -16.67
CA VAL A 75 3.65 -8.75 -15.60
C VAL A 75 3.23 -7.28 -15.61
N GLN A 76 3.25 -6.63 -16.78
CA GLN A 76 2.85 -5.24 -16.93
C GLN A 76 1.39 -5.01 -16.48
N MET A 77 0.48 -5.91 -16.85
CA MET A 77 -0.92 -5.84 -16.46
C MET A 77 -1.16 -6.09 -14.96
N SER A 78 -0.29 -6.87 -14.32
CA SER A 78 -0.39 -7.22 -12.91
C SER A 78 0.23 -6.18 -11.98
N MET A 79 1.20 -5.38 -12.47
CA MET A 79 1.90 -4.37 -11.65
C MET A 79 0.98 -3.32 -11.02
N PRO A 80 -0.02 -2.73 -11.70
CA PRO A 80 -0.92 -1.77 -11.08
C PRO A 80 -1.73 -2.36 -9.92
N TRP A 81 -2.15 -3.61 -10.01
CA TRP A 81 -2.83 -4.32 -8.92
C TRP A 81 -1.93 -4.49 -7.71
N LEU A 82 -0.69 -4.91 -7.93
CA LEU A 82 0.29 -5.07 -6.85
C LEU A 82 0.61 -3.72 -6.17
N ALA A 83 0.84 -2.68 -6.96
CA ALA A 83 1.13 -1.35 -6.44
C ALA A 83 -0.03 -0.81 -5.59
N MET A 84 -1.26 -0.91 -6.08
CA MET A 84 -2.43 -0.35 -5.39
C MET A 84 -2.82 -1.14 -4.14
N THR A 85 -2.68 -2.47 -4.12
CA THR A 85 -2.85 -3.26 -2.90
C THR A 85 -1.82 -2.87 -1.84
N GLY A 86 -0.57 -2.63 -2.23
CA GLY A 86 0.48 -2.15 -1.33
C GLY A 86 0.20 -0.76 -0.75
N VAL A 87 -0.22 0.19 -1.59
CA VAL A 87 -0.59 1.55 -1.15
C VAL A 87 -1.76 1.49 -0.17
N PHE A 88 -2.82 0.77 -0.50
CA PHE A 88 -3.99 0.63 0.35
C PHE A 88 -3.65 0.06 1.73
N LEU A 89 -2.89 -1.04 1.78
CA LEU A 89 -2.46 -1.65 3.05
C LEU A 89 -1.54 -0.75 3.85
N SER A 90 -0.61 -0.05 3.18
CA SER A 90 0.30 0.89 3.83
C SER A 90 -0.45 2.04 4.52
N VAL A 91 -1.47 2.58 3.87
CA VAL A 91 -2.34 3.61 4.45
C VAL A 91 -3.08 3.05 5.67
N ARG A 92 -3.73 1.90 5.51
CA ARG A 92 -4.59 1.30 6.55
C ARG A 92 -3.82 0.85 7.80
N ARG A 93 -2.58 0.41 7.64
CA ARG A 93 -1.72 -0.03 8.74
C ARG A 93 -0.91 1.11 9.35
N GLY A 94 -1.05 2.34 8.84
CA GLY A 94 -0.25 3.49 9.28
C GLY A 94 1.25 3.29 9.02
N ALA A 95 1.60 2.35 8.14
CA ALA A 95 2.97 1.99 7.79
C ALA A 95 3.62 2.95 6.78
N MET A 96 2.95 4.07 6.47
CA MET A 96 3.54 5.12 5.65
C MET A 96 4.75 5.69 6.36
N ILE A 97 5.87 5.68 5.66
CA ILE A 97 7.12 6.28 6.16
C ILE A 97 6.88 7.77 6.39
N ARG A 98 6.68 8.13 7.65
CA ARG A 98 6.68 9.54 8.08
C ARG A 98 8.12 9.89 8.38
N ILE A 99 8.59 11.00 7.84
CA ILE A 99 9.91 11.51 8.21
C ILE A 99 9.73 12.25 9.55
N ASP A 100 9.62 11.48 10.63
CA ASP A 100 9.37 12.00 11.98
C ASP A 100 10.47 12.98 12.43
N TYR A 101 11.68 12.83 11.89
CA TYR A 101 12.81 13.74 12.15
C TYR A 101 12.51 15.22 11.83
N PHE A 102 11.78 15.49 10.74
CA PHE A 102 11.36 16.87 10.44
C PHE A 102 10.21 17.32 11.33
N PHE A 103 9.32 16.40 11.72
CA PHE A 103 8.21 16.70 12.61
C PHE A 103 8.67 17.10 14.03
N GLU A 104 9.71 16.45 14.55
CA GLU A 104 10.28 16.77 15.87
C GLU A 104 10.93 18.16 15.92
N LYS A 105 11.45 18.67 14.81
CA LYS A 105 12.06 20.01 14.72
C LYS A 105 11.06 21.16 14.59
N ILE A 106 9.80 20.85 14.25
CA ILE A 106 8.77 21.88 14.03
C ILE A 106 8.16 22.24 15.39
N PRO A 107 8.03 23.56 15.73
CA PRO A 107 7.34 23.99 16.94
C PRO A 107 5.94 23.41 17.02
N GLN A 108 5.50 22.97 18.21
CA GLN A 108 4.24 22.26 18.42
C GLN A 108 3.00 22.96 17.83
N ARG A 109 3.02 24.32 17.78
CA ARG A 109 1.94 25.11 17.21
C ARG A 109 1.78 24.93 15.69
N PHE A 110 2.85 24.55 14.96
CA PHE A 110 2.83 24.30 13.51
C PHE A 110 2.67 22.83 13.14
N GLN A 111 2.95 21.90 14.05
CA GLN A 111 2.84 20.46 13.80
C GLN A 111 1.44 20.06 13.33
N ALA A 112 0.39 20.62 13.96
CA ALA A 112 -0.98 20.33 13.56
C ALA A 112 -1.30 20.85 12.15
N ALA A 113 -0.81 22.04 11.78
CA ALA A 113 -1.02 22.62 10.46
C ALA A 113 -0.31 21.81 9.37
N VAL A 114 0.94 21.39 9.62
CA VAL A 114 1.71 20.54 8.69
C VAL A 114 1.06 19.17 8.53
N ALA A 115 0.56 18.56 9.61
CA ALA A 115 -0.17 17.30 9.53
C ALA A 115 -1.44 17.42 8.67
N ILE A 116 -2.27 18.43 8.92
CA ILE A 116 -3.51 18.67 8.14
C ILE A 116 -3.17 18.92 6.68
N PHE A 117 -2.15 19.74 6.40
CA PHE A 117 -1.69 19.98 5.04
C PHE A 117 -1.24 18.69 4.33
N GLY A 118 -0.46 17.84 5.02
CA GLY A 118 -0.02 16.55 4.51
C GLY A 118 -1.19 15.60 4.19
N TYR A 119 -2.17 15.48 5.09
CA TYR A 119 -3.36 14.66 4.84
C TYR A 119 -4.18 15.18 3.65
N THR A 120 -4.39 16.49 3.59
CA THR A 120 -5.16 17.12 2.49
C THR A 120 -4.44 16.92 1.16
N MET A 121 -3.13 17.11 1.11
CA MET A 121 -2.31 16.93 -0.08
C MET A 121 -2.34 15.48 -0.58
N ASN A 122 -2.20 14.50 0.33
CA ASN A 122 -2.31 13.07 -0.02
C ASN A 122 -3.69 12.72 -0.59
N ILE A 123 -4.76 13.19 0.03
CA ILE A 123 -6.12 12.97 -0.48
C ILE A 123 -6.30 13.60 -1.85
N ALA A 124 -5.83 14.83 -2.06
CA ALA A 124 -5.92 15.53 -3.33
C ALA A 124 -5.15 14.79 -4.44
N ILE A 125 -3.95 14.29 -4.16
CA ILE A 125 -3.14 13.51 -5.11
C ILE A 125 -3.85 12.19 -5.46
N LEU A 126 -4.39 11.46 -4.48
CA LEU A 126 -5.07 10.20 -4.72
C LEU A 126 -6.37 10.38 -5.51
N LEU A 127 -7.14 11.43 -5.22
CA LEU A 127 -8.34 11.76 -5.99
C LEU A 127 -7.99 12.22 -7.41
N GLY A 128 -6.93 13.01 -7.58
CA GLY A 128 -6.41 13.39 -8.89
C GLY A 128 -5.97 12.18 -9.70
N LEU A 129 -5.25 11.23 -9.06
CA LEU A 129 -4.85 9.96 -9.68
C LEU A 129 -6.08 9.13 -10.10
N ALA A 130 -7.09 9.03 -9.23
CA ALA A 130 -8.33 8.32 -9.54
C ALA A 130 -9.05 8.94 -10.74
N TYR A 131 -9.13 10.28 -10.78
CA TYR A 131 -9.78 11.00 -11.86
C TYR A 131 -9.07 10.79 -13.21
N VAL A 132 -7.74 10.99 -13.24
CA VAL A 132 -6.94 10.78 -14.46
C VAL A 132 -6.98 9.32 -14.91
N SER A 133 -6.95 8.38 -13.97
CA SER A 133 -7.06 6.95 -14.30
C SER A 133 -8.43 6.59 -14.85
N LEU A 134 -9.51 7.21 -14.37
CA LEU A 134 -10.86 7.05 -14.95
C LEU A 134 -10.91 7.52 -16.40
N ASP A 135 -10.39 8.72 -16.69
CA ASP A 135 -10.30 9.25 -18.04
C ASP A 135 -9.51 8.32 -18.96
N PHE A 136 -8.39 7.80 -18.46
CA PHE A 136 -7.56 6.84 -19.20
C PHE A 136 -8.31 5.53 -19.50
N VAL A 137 -9.06 4.99 -18.54
CA VAL A 137 -9.88 3.79 -18.75
C VAL A 137 -10.98 4.04 -19.78
N MET A 138 -11.60 5.21 -19.76
CA MET A 138 -12.66 5.55 -20.73
C MET A 138 -12.12 5.70 -22.15
N LEU A 139 -10.91 6.23 -22.31
CA LEU A 139 -10.30 6.48 -23.63
C LEU A 139 -9.62 5.22 -24.20
N PHE A 140 -8.86 4.49 -23.39
CA PHE A 140 -7.98 3.40 -23.82
C PHE A 140 -8.34 2.04 -23.23
N GLY A 141 -9.36 1.97 -22.38
CA GLY A 141 -9.73 0.72 -21.69
C GLY A 141 -10.22 -0.39 -22.63
N GLY A 142 -10.64 -0.06 -23.84
CA GLY A 142 -11.04 -0.99 -24.88
C GLY A 142 -9.89 -1.60 -25.67
N ASP A 143 -8.67 -1.05 -25.54
CA ASP A 143 -7.50 -1.57 -26.23
C ASP A 143 -7.14 -2.95 -25.67
N VAL A 144 -6.87 -3.90 -26.55
CA VAL A 144 -6.58 -5.28 -26.21
C VAL A 144 -5.08 -5.51 -26.25
N ALA A 145 -4.54 -6.13 -25.21
CA ALA A 145 -3.14 -6.54 -25.14
C ALA A 145 -2.85 -7.55 -26.26
N LEU A 146 -1.65 -7.49 -26.82
CA LEU A 146 -1.31 -8.16 -28.07
C LEU A 146 -1.24 -9.68 -27.96
N TYR A 147 -0.77 -10.20 -26.80
CA TYR A 147 -0.53 -11.63 -26.58
C TYR A 147 -1.49 -12.25 -25.57
N VAL A 148 -1.93 -11.49 -24.56
CA VAL A 148 -2.83 -11.99 -23.50
C VAL A 148 -4.31 -11.80 -23.89
N GLU A 149 -4.59 -11.00 -24.92
CA GLU A 149 -5.93 -10.70 -25.44
C GLU A 149 -6.90 -10.17 -24.37
N VAL A 150 -6.37 -9.57 -23.30
CA VAL A 150 -7.16 -8.96 -22.22
C VAL A 150 -7.22 -7.45 -22.42
N PRO A 151 -8.39 -6.81 -22.24
CA PRO A 151 -8.50 -5.36 -22.37
C PRO A 151 -7.64 -4.65 -21.30
N THR A 152 -6.87 -3.64 -21.72
CA THR A 152 -5.97 -2.85 -20.86
C THR A 152 -6.72 -2.12 -19.74
N GLY A 153 -8.02 -1.89 -19.93
CA GLY A 153 -8.91 -1.37 -18.91
C GLY A 153 -8.95 -2.19 -17.62
N TRP A 154 -8.74 -3.50 -17.71
CA TRP A 154 -8.65 -4.37 -16.53
C TRP A 154 -7.45 -3.99 -15.63
N SER A 155 -6.30 -3.76 -16.21
CA SER A 155 -5.10 -3.35 -15.50
C SER A 155 -5.24 -1.94 -14.92
N THR A 156 -5.75 -1.01 -15.72
CA THR A 156 -5.90 0.40 -15.34
C THR A 156 -6.99 0.61 -14.30
N SER A 157 -8.03 -0.24 -14.28
CA SER A 157 -9.08 -0.20 -13.25
C SER A 157 -8.54 -0.40 -11.83
N ALA A 158 -7.41 -1.11 -11.68
CA ALA A 158 -6.71 -1.24 -10.40
C ALA A 158 -6.28 0.11 -9.82
N LEU A 159 -5.81 1.03 -10.66
CA LEU A 159 -5.42 2.39 -10.26
C LEU A 159 -6.63 3.18 -9.75
N VAL A 160 -7.76 3.09 -10.43
CA VAL A 160 -9.00 3.77 -10.03
C VAL A 160 -9.49 3.23 -8.69
N CYS A 161 -9.66 1.91 -8.59
CA CYS A 161 -10.16 1.27 -7.36
C CYS A 161 -9.19 1.45 -6.19
N GLY A 162 -7.89 1.30 -6.44
CA GLY A 162 -6.87 1.43 -5.40
C GLY A 162 -6.71 2.86 -4.91
N ALA A 163 -6.66 3.85 -5.80
CA ALA A 163 -6.56 5.25 -5.44
C ALA A 163 -7.81 5.74 -4.70
N ALA A 164 -9.00 5.38 -5.16
CA ALA A 164 -10.25 5.68 -4.47
C ALA A 164 -10.32 5.01 -3.08
N GLY A 165 -9.93 3.74 -2.98
CA GLY A 165 -9.88 3.01 -1.71
C GLY A 165 -8.88 3.61 -0.72
N ALA A 166 -7.68 3.97 -1.19
CA ALA A 166 -6.68 4.64 -0.37
C ALA A 166 -7.13 6.04 0.08
N ALA A 167 -7.77 6.82 -0.79
CA ALA A 167 -8.34 8.12 -0.44
C ALA A 167 -9.41 8.00 0.64
N MET A 168 -10.30 7.00 0.54
CA MET A 168 -11.30 6.73 1.59
C MET A 168 -10.66 6.32 2.90
N ALA A 169 -9.59 5.51 2.87
CA ALA A 169 -8.86 5.12 4.07
C ALA A 169 -8.22 6.34 4.76
N TYR A 170 -7.57 7.24 4.01
CA TYR A 170 -7.04 8.50 4.53
C TYR A 170 -8.11 9.39 5.12
N PHE A 171 -9.26 9.49 4.46
CA PHE A 171 -10.38 10.28 4.95
C PHE A 171 -10.93 9.72 6.27
N ALA A 172 -11.05 8.41 6.38
CA ALA A 172 -11.46 7.74 7.60
C ALA A 172 -10.48 7.98 8.76
N GLU A 173 -9.17 7.88 8.53
CA GLU A 173 -8.14 8.18 9.52
C GLU A 173 -8.19 9.64 9.97
N PHE A 174 -8.30 10.57 9.03
CA PHE A 174 -8.42 12.00 9.33
C PHE A 174 -9.62 12.27 10.21
N PHE A 175 -10.77 11.68 9.90
CA PHE A 175 -12.00 11.86 10.69
C PHE A 175 -11.87 11.30 12.11
N VAL A 176 -11.23 10.15 12.27
CA VAL A 176 -10.97 9.55 13.61
C VAL A 176 -10.04 10.43 14.43
N LEU A 177 -8.96 10.94 13.85
CA LEU A 177 -8.02 11.85 14.53
C LEU A 177 -8.70 13.16 14.94
N TRP A 178 -9.49 13.73 14.05
CA TRP A 178 -10.25 14.97 14.33
C TRP A 178 -11.26 14.78 15.47
N ARG A 179 -11.99 13.66 15.45
CA ARG A 179 -12.95 13.31 16.53
C ARG A 179 -12.26 13.11 17.88
N ASN A 180 -11.12 12.43 17.90
CA ASN A 180 -10.36 12.20 19.13
C ASN A 180 -9.82 13.51 19.73
N LYS A 181 -9.36 14.44 18.89
CA LYS A 181 -8.94 15.78 19.32
C LYS A 181 -10.08 16.57 19.95
N GLN A 182 -11.27 16.52 19.37
CA GLN A 182 -12.48 17.16 19.92
C GLN A 182 -12.86 16.57 21.29
N LEU A 183 -12.73 15.26 21.47
CA LEU A 183 -13.03 14.59 22.73
C LEU A 183 -12.00 14.93 23.82
N SER A 184 -10.73 15.12 23.47
CA SER A 184 -9.68 15.53 24.42
C SER A 184 -9.87 16.97 24.89
N LEU A 185 -10.29 17.89 24.03
CA LEU A 185 -10.61 19.28 24.40
C LEU A 185 -11.81 19.33 25.33
N LYS A 186 -12.89 18.61 25.03
CA LYS A 186 -14.08 18.53 25.91
C LYS A 186 -13.79 17.95 27.30
N ARG A 187 -12.79 17.04 27.38
CA ARG A 187 -12.38 16.44 28.66
C ARG A 187 -11.47 17.36 29.48
N GLY A 188 -10.75 18.28 28.82
CA GLY A 188 -9.95 19.33 29.46
C GLY A 188 -10.82 20.37 30.11
N ASP A 189 -11.87 20.82 29.43
CA ASP A 189 -12.83 21.86 29.96
C ASP A 189 -13.72 21.33 31.08
N ALA A 190 -13.86 20.03 31.26
CA ALA A 190 -14.65 19.42 32.34
C ALA A 190 -13.85 19.25 33.67
N LYS A 191 -12.58 19.62 33.69
CA LYS A 191 -11.67 19.50 34.84
C LYS A 191 -11.25 20.87 35.43
N THR A 192 -11.72 21.97 34.86
CA THR A 192 -11.62 23.34 35.40
C THR A 192 -12.93 23.75 36.00
#